data_d3a61ff95977ba05fe942f7eda31a01e
#
_entry.id   d3a61ff95977ba05fe942f7eda31a01e
#
_cell.length_a   1.000
_cell.length_b   1.000
_cell.length_c   1.000
_cell.angle_alpha   90.00
_cell.angle_beta   90.00
_cell.angle_gamma   90.00
#
_symmetry.space_group_name_H-M   'P 1'
#
loop_
_entity.id
_entity.type
_entity.pdbx_description
1 polymer ?
#
loop_
_entity_poly.entity_id
_entity_poly.type
_entity_poly.pdbx_seq_one_letter_code
_entity_poly.pdbx_strand_id
1 'polypeptide(L)'
;MLVDGVPFVFDESGTKLVKRSTLPTTPDAPRQASVHGEAYVRTKRGHLISKALVMERRAARAQHERTQRLAALGQQIGRAHQQQRAMLRAKAPPPLCTYYTRTGTCRRGAKCPFVHDDARKALCPGALKASGCLLPPSTCPLSHTPSAHNVPHCVHFLRHGSCRNGDHCPYTHASLAPDAARCHAFAYLGWCDQGAACAHRHTKE
;
A
#
# COMPACT_ATOMS: atom_id res chain seq x y z
N MET A 1 37.93 47.20 -16.86
CA MET A 1 37.00 47.97 -17.72
C MET A 1 36.27 49.00 -16.88
N LEU A 2 35.82 50.11 -17.49
CA LEU A 2 35.04 51.15 -16.80
C LEU A 2 33.56 50.95 -17.14
N VAL A 3 32.70 50.96 -16.13
CA VAL A 3 31.23 50.96 -16.28
C VAL A 3 30.72 52.17 -15.49
N ASP A 4 30.15 53.17 -16.20
CA ASP A 4 29.74 54.45 -15.65
C ASP A 4 30.80 55.12 -14.76
N GLY A 5 32.06 55.11 -15.21
CA GLY A 5 33.18 55.71 -14.48
C GLY A 5 33.72 54.88 -13.32
N VAL A 6 33.18 53.70 -13.03
CA VAL A 6 33.63 52.83 -11.96
C VAL A 6 34.48 51.66 -12.54
N PRO A 7 35.66 51.40 -12.02
CA PRO A 7 36.53 50.32 -12.50
C PRO A 7 36.03 48.95 -11.99
N PHE A 8 35.82 48.02 -12.94
CA PHE A 8 35.46 46.61 -12.67
C PHE A 8 36.44 45.65 -13.35
N VAL A 9 36.55 44.45 -12.76
CA VAL A 9 37.28 43.31 -13.33
C VAL A 9 36.36 42.10 -13.31
N PHE A 10 36.35 41.33 -14.40
CA PHE A 10 35.63 40.06 -14.41
C PHE A 10 36.22 39.08 -13.39
N ASP A 11 35.38 38.31 -12.71
CA ASP A 11 35.84 37.16 -11.96
C ASP A 11 36.27 36.02 -12.92
N GLU A 12 36.85 34.97 -12.39
CA GLU A 12 37.31 33.82 -13.16
C GLU A 12 36.19 33.13 -13.97
N SER A 13 34.96 33.22 -13.53
CA SER A 13 33.80 32.65 -14.20
C SER A 13 33.25 33.53 -15.32
N GLY A 14 33.66 34.78 -15.46
CA GLY A 14 33.13 35.76 -16.41
C GLY A 14 31.73 36.26 -16.13
N THR A 15 31.08 35.77 -15.06
CA THR A 15 29.63 36.05 -14.75
C THR A 15 29.45 37.15 -13.75
N LYS A 16 30.52 37.66 -13.13
CA LYS A 16 30.53 38.70 -12.11
C LYS A 16 31.59 39.74 -12.38
N LEU A 17 31.24 41.00 -12.28
CA LEU A 17 32.17 42.11 -12.32
C LEU A 17 32.42 42.61 -10.91
N VAL A 18 33.68 42.46 -10.46
CA VAL A 18 34.13 42.86 -9.12
C VAL A 18 34.62 44.32 -9.17
N LYS A 19 34.05 45.18 -8.32
CA LYS A 19 34.50 46.57 -8.17
C LYS A 19 35.91 46.58 -7.60
N ARG A 20 36.86 47.23 -8.27
CA ARG A 20 38.26 47.22 -7.94
C ARG A 20 38.75 48.34 -7.00
N SER A 21 37.89 49.35 -6.77
CA SER A 21 38.27 50.50 -5.91
C SER A 21 37.39 50.56 -4.67
N THR A 22 38.03 50.73 -3.51
CA THR A 22 37.43 50.99 -2.20
C THR A 22 37.59 52.40 -1.72
N LEU A 23 38.10 53.32 -2.57
CA LEU A 23 38.30 54.74 -2.20
C LEU A 23 36.92 55.41 -2.01
N PRO A 24 36.76 56.21 -0.95
CA PRO A 24 35.47 56.85 -0.60
C PRO A 24 34.97 57.86 -1.63
N THR A 25 35.78 58.29 -2.58
CA THR A 25 35.48 59.24 -3.65
C THR A 25 34.99 58.60 -4.96
N THR A 26 34.94 57.25 -5.06
CA THR A 26 34.48 56.59 -6.28
C THR A 26 32.95 56.54 -6.30
N PRO A 27 32.33 56.91 -7.44
CA PRO A 27 30.86 56.84 -7.58
C PRO A 27 30.34 55.43 -7.30
N ASP A 28 29.08 55.38 -6.82
CA ASP A 28 28.42 54.10 -6.59
C ASP A 28 28.23 53.34 -7.91
N ALA A 29 28.39 52.06 -7.89
CA ALA A 29 28.15 51.21 -9.04
C ALA A 29 26.69 51.37 -9.51
N PRO A 30 26.41 51.44 -10.81
CA PRO A 30 25.05 51.59 -11.33
C PRO A 30 24.17 50.40 -10.87
N ARG A 31 22.87 50.64 -10.69
CA ARG A 31 21.93 49.56 -10.29
C ARG A 31 21.81 48.46 -11.35
N GLN A 32 21.93 48.86 -12.62
CA GLN A 32 21.95 48.00 -13.80
C GLN A 32 22.99 48.51 -14.78
N ALA A 33 23.66 47.62 -15.47
CA ALA A 33 24.61 47.96 -16.53
C ALA A 33 24.51 46.94 -17.66
N SER A 34 24.78 47.36 -18.89
CA SER A 34 24.94 46.47 -20.03
C SER A 34 26.41 46.43 -20.42
N VAL A 35 27.00 45.25 -20.45
CA VAL A 35 28.41 45.05 -20.81
C VAL A 35 28.50 43.92 -21.82
N HIS A 36 29.08 44.20 -22.99
CA HIS A 36 29.13 43.26 -24.13
C HIS A 36 27.78 42.64 -24.53
N GLY A 37 26.69 43.41 -24.41
CA GLY A 37 25.34 42.96 -24.76
C GLY A 37 24.65 42.17 -23.62
N GLU A 38 25.34 41.87 -22.51
CA GLU A 38 24.73 41.23 -21.36
C GLU A 38 24.31 42.23 -20.30
N ALA A 39 23.15 41.96 -19.67
CA ALA A 39 22.62 42.79 -18.59
C ALA A 39 23.15 42.31 -17.21
N TYR A 40 23.64 43.26 -16.45
CA TYR A 40 24.17 43.04 -15.08
C TYR A 40 23.35 43.83 -14.07
N VAL A 41 23.28 43.29 -12.85
CA VAL A 41 22.54 43.91 -11.72
C VAL A 41 23.50 44.05 -10.54
N ARG A 42 23.41 45.20 -9.84
CA ARG A 42 24.23 45.50 -8.67
C ARG A 42 23.88 44.63 -7.48
N THR A 43 24.87 44.01 -6.86
CA THR A 43 24.77 43.32 -5.59
C THR A 43 24.83 44.29 -4.42
N LYS A 44 24.44 43.89 -3.22
CA LYS A 44 24.54 44.68 -1.97
C LYS A 44 25.96 45.16 -1.67
N ARG A 45 27.00 44.45 -2.16
CA ARG A 45 28.40 44.79 -1.99
C ARG A 45 28.95 45.66 -3.11
N GLY A 46 28.13 46.20 -4.00
CA GLY A 46 28.55 47.07 -5.10
C GLY A 46 29.14 46.36 -6.32
N HIS A 47 29.18 45.02 -6.34
CA HIS A 47 29.62 44.23 -7.50
C HIS A 47 28.41 44.13 -8.51
N LEU A 48 28.73 43.90 -9.78
CA LEU A 48 27.73 43.60 -10.80
C LEU A 48 27.73 42.09 -11.11
N ILE A 49 26.55 41.48 -11.16
CA ILE A 49 26.35 40.09 -11.49
C ILE A 49 25.41 39.95 -12.69
N SER A 50 25.68 38.99 -13.57
CA SER A 50 24.82 38.76 -14.74
C SER A 50 23.36 38.54 -14.31
N LYS A 51 22.45 39.24 -14.97
CA LYS A 51 20.99 39.13 -14.72
C LYS A 51 20.50 37.71 -15.02
N ALA A 52 21.07 37.05 -16.04
CA ALA A 52 20.74 35.69 -16.41
C ALA A 52 21.07 34.74 -15.24
N LEU A 53 22.26 34.84 -14.65
CA LEU A 53 22.66 33.99 -13.50
C LEU A 53 21.78 34.25 -12.26
N VAL A 54 21.33 35.50 -12.02
CA VAL A 54 20.40 35.81 -10.92
C VAL A 54 19.06 35.10 -11.13
N MET A 55 18.53 35.16 -12.37
CA MET A 55 17.27 34.52 -12.71
C MET A 55 17.35 32.98 -12.60
N GLU A 56 18.42 32.40 -13.11
CA GLU A 56 18.69 30.95 -12.99
C GLU A 56 18.73 30.50 -11.53
N ARG A 57 19.51 31.21 -10.68
CA ARG A 57 19.59 30.89 -9.25
C ARG A 57 18.23 31.04 -8.53
N ARG A 58 17.41 32.03 -8.92
CA ARG A 58 16.04 32.20 -8.40
C ARG A 58 15.14 31.04 -8.82
N ALA A 59 15.19 30.66 -10.10
CA ALA A 59 14.43 29.53 -10.61
C ALA A 59 14.83 28.21 -9.91
N ALA A 60 16.12 27.95 -9.77
CA ALA A 60 16.61 26.77 -9.07
C ALA A 60 16.16 26.70 -7.59
N ARG A 61 16.21 27.85 -6.89
CA ARG A 61 15.69 27.93 -5.51
C ARG A 61 14.18 27.67 -5.43
N ALA A 62 13.39 28.31 -6.31
CA ALA A 62 11.96 28.10 -6.36
C ALA A 62 11.61 26.63 -6.66
N GLN A 63 12.33 25.98 -7.58
CA GLN A 63 12.17 24.58 -7.88
C GLN A 63 12.52 23.70 -6.69
N HIS A 64 13.62 23.98 -6.00
CA HIS A 64 14.05 23.26 -4.80
C HIS A 64 13.00 23.38 -3.67
N GLU A 65 12.50 24.59 -3.40
CA GLU A 65 11.45 24.80 -2.42
C GLU A 65 10.16 24.05 -2.77
N ARG A 66 9.79 24.04 -4.06
CA ARG A 66 8.61 23.29 -4.54
C ARG A 66 8.77 21.79 -4.31
N THR A 67 9.94 21.22 -4.63
CA THR A 67 10.21 19.80 -4.40
C THR A 67 10.21 19.44 -2.92
N GLN A 68 10.77 20.28 -2.06
CA GLN A 68 10.72 20.10 -0.60
C GLN A 68 9.29 20.12 -0.06
N ARG A 69 8.46 21.06 -0.51
CA ARG A 69 7.04 21.13 -0.12
C ARG A 69 6.26 19.87 -0.53
N LEU A 70 6.47 19.40 -1.77
CA LEU A 70 5.84 18.17 -2.24
C LEU A 70 6.29 16.94 -1.45
N ALA A 71 7.57 16.83 -1.13
CA ALA A 71 8.09 15.74 -0.30
C ALA A 71 7.50 15.76 1.12
N ALA A 72 7.39 16.94 1.73
CA ALA A 72 6.77 17.10 3.05
C ALA A 72 5.28 16.70 3.05
N LEU A 73 4.51 17.11 2.03
CA LEU A 73 3.12 16.68 1.86
C LEU A 73 3.01 15.17 1.69
N GLY A 74 3.86 14.56 0.87
CA GLY A 74 3.91 13.10 0.69
C GLY A 74 4.13 12.36 2.02
N GLN A 75 5.05 12.86 2.85
CA GLN A 75 5.30 12.30 4.18
C GLN A 75 4.09 12.44 5.11
N GLN A 76 3.40 13.60 5.10
CA GLN A 76 2.20 13.81 5.92
C GLN A 76 1.08 12.85 5.52
N ILE A 77 0.82 12.70 4.20
CA ILE A 77 -0.18 11.76 3.67
C ILE A 77 0.18 10.33 4.08
N GLY A 78 1.45 9.94 3.94
CA GLY A 78 1.92 8.61 4.35
C GLY A 78 1.68 8.32 5.84
N ARG A 79 1.98 9.28 6.72
CA ARG A 79 1.71 9.17 8.16
C ARG A 79 0.22 9.06 8.47
N ALA A 80 -0.63 9.88 7.83
CA ALA A 80 -2.07 9.83 8.01
C ALA A 80 -2.65 8.47 7.59
N HIS A 81 -2.25 7.93 6.44
CA HIS A 81 -2.62 6.59 5.98
C HIS A 81 -2.18 5.50 6.95
N GLN A 82 -0.96 5.59 7.47
CA GLN A 82 -0.43 4.61 8.43
C GLN A 82 -1.24 4.64 9.74
N GLN A 83 -1.57 5.83 10.26
CA GLN A 83 -2.41 6.01 11.45
C GLN A 83 -3.82 5.46 11.22
N GLN A 84 -4.45 5.76 10.08
CA GLN A 84 -5.77 5.24 9.73
C GLN A 84 -5.77 3.70 9.66
N ARG A 85 -4.77 3.10 9.01
CA ARG A 85 -4.62 1.62 8.97
C ARG A 85 -4.41 1.02 10.35
N ALA A 86 -3.66 1.68 11.23
CA ALA A 86 -3.45 1.24 12.61
C ALA A 86 -4.76 1.29 13.41
N MET A 87 -5.55 2.37 13.28
CA MET A 87 -6.87 2.49 13.91
C MET A 87 -7.85 1.43 13.43
N LEU A 88 -7.88 1.16 12.11
CA LEU A 88 -8.74 0.11 11.54
C LEU A 88 -8.33 -1.28 12.03
N ARG A 89 -7.03 -1.56 12.16
CA ARG A 89 -6.54 -2.82 12.74
C ARG A 89 -6.89 -2.96 14.22
N ALA A 90 -6.80 -1.88 14.99
CA ALA A 90 -7.16 -1.90 16.41
C ALA A 90 -8.65 -2.13 16.65
N LYS A 91 -9.53 -1.69 15.73
CA LYS A 91 -10.98 -1.91 15.78
C LYS A 91 -11.42 -3.26 15.20
N ALA A 92 -10.58 -3.91 14.39
CA ALA A 92 -10.92 -5.21 13.83
C ALA A 92 -10.94 -6.29 14.92
N PRO A 93 -11.95 -7.18 14.93
CA PRO A 93 -11.94 -8.31 15.85
C PRO A 93 -10.68 -9.16 15.59
N PRO A 94 -10.13 -9.79 16.63
CA PRO A 94 -8.94 -10.63 16.46
C PRO A 94 -9.23 -11.74 15.45
N PRO A 95 -8.29 -12.07 14.56
CA PRO A 95 -8.50 -13.06 13.52
C PRO A 95 -8.71 -14.45 14.12
N LEU A 96 -9.41 -15.31 13.36
CA LEU A 96 -9.65 -16.70 13.74
C LEU A 96 -8.34 -17.49 13.87
N CYS A 97 -8.30 -18.40 14.83
CA CYS A 97 -7.18 -19.34 14.97
C CYS A 97 -7.22 -20.36 13.85
N THR A 98 -6.26 -20.31 12.94
CA THR A 98 -6.16 -21.22 11.79
C THR A 98 -6.09 -22.68 12.20
N TYR A 99 -5.35 -22.99 13.26
CA TYR A 99 -5.27 -24.36 13.81
C TYR A 99 -6.62 -24.81 14.35
N TYR A 100 -7.27 -23.98 15.16
CA TYR A 100 -8.55 -24.33 15.74
C TYR A 100 -9.64 -24.49 14.68
N THR A 101 -9.75 -23.59 13.74
CA THR A 101 -10.72 -23.69 12.64
C THR A 101 -10.49 -24.94 11.80
N ARG A 102 -9.24 -25.28 11.49
CA ARG A 102 -8.89 -26.41 10.62
C ARG A 102 -8.98 -27.78 11.31
N THR A 103 -8.56 -27.88 12.55
CA THR A 103 -8.39 -29.18 13.27
C THR A 103 -9.35 -29.35 14.44
N GLY A 104 -10.09 -28.28 14.82
CA GLY A 104 -10.96 -28.27 16.00
C GLY A 104 -10.20 -28.15 17.33
N THR A 105 -8.86 -28.16 17.30
CA THR A 105 -8.01 -28.08 18.50
C THR A 105 -6.87 -27.10 18.31
N CYS A 106 -6.39 -26.53 19.42
CA CYS A 106 -5.24 -25.64 19.41
C CYS A 106 -4.36 -25.89 20.63
N ARG A 107 -3.06 -26.10 20.43
CA ARG A 107 -2.09 -26.32 21.53
C ARG A 107 -2.04 -25.20 22.56
N ARG A 108 -2.36 -23.96 22.15
CA ARG A 108 -2.35 -22.79 23.04
C ARG A 108 -3.60 -22.70 23.93
N GLY A 109 -4.68 -23.45 23.60
CA GLY A 109 -5.93 -23.42 24.36
C GLY A 109 -6.44 -22.01 24.62
N ALA A 110 -6.83 -21.72 25.85
CA ALA A 110 -7.33 -20.42 26.28
C ALA A 110 -6.29 -19.27 26.18
N LYS A 111 -4.99 -19.58 26.11
CA LYS A 111 -3.91 -18.58 25.97
C LYS A 111 -3.62 -18.21 24.51
N CYS A 112 -4.45 -18.68 23.56
CA CYS A 112 -4.26 -18.36 22.16
C CYS A 112 -4.64 -16.89 21.88
N PRO A 113 -3.79 -16.08 21.20
CA PRO A 113 -4.12 -14.70 20.86
C PRO A 113 -5.16 -14.60 19.73
N PHE A 114 -5.53 -15.74 19.13
CA PHE A 114 -6.52 -15.82 18.04
C PHE A 114 -7.83 -16.38 18.57
N VAL A 115 -8.94 -16.00 17.93
CA VAL A 115 -10.28 -16.44 18.33
C VAL A 115 -10.47 -17.93 18.03
N HIS A 116 -10.94 -18.69 19.01
CA HIS A 116 -11.47 -20.04 18.87
C HIS A 116 -13.00 -19.96 18.78
N ASP A 117 -13.54 -20.14 17.58
CA ASP A 117 -14.98 -20.11 17.32
C ASP A 117 -15.47 -21.50 16.92
N ASP A 118 -16.32 -22.10 17.75
CA ASP A 118 -16.85 -23.44 17.53
C ASP A 118 -17.78 -23.50 16.30
N ALA A 119 -18.47 -22.41 15.98
CA ALA A 119 -19.31 -22.32 14.80
C ALA A 119 -18.53 -22.29 13.49
N ARG A 120 -17.25 -21.91 13.53
CA ARG A 120 -16.38 -21.74 12.36
C ARG A 120 -15.32 -22.82 12.22
N LYS A 121 -15.66 -24.05 12.56
CA LYS A 121 -14.78 -25.21 12.37
C LYS A 121 -14.98 -25.84 11.00
N ALA A 122 -13.89 -26.41 10.49
CA ALA A 122 -13.95 -27.27 9.30
C ALA A 122 -14.90 -28.44 9.52
N LEU A 123 -15.57 -28.86 8.46
CA LEU A 123 -16.45 -30.02 8.49
C LEU A 123 -15.63 -31.30 8.60
N CYS A 124 -16.08 -32.20 9.46
CA CYS A 124 -15.54 -33.55 9.56
C CYS A 124 -15.76 -34.32 8.24
N PRO A 125 -14.71 -34.87 7.61
CA PRO A 125 -14.89 -35.66 6.40
C PRO A 125 -15.80 -36.88 6.59
N GLY A 126 -15.87 -37.42 7.79
CA GLY A 126 -16.77 -38.51 8.15
C GLY A 126 -18.24 -38.11 8.11
N ALA A 127 -18.56 -36.83 8.39
CA ALA A 127 -19.94 -36.34 8.37
C ALA A 127 -20.57 -36.34 6.96
N LEU A 128 -19.76 -36.38 5.89
CA LEU A 128 -20.21 -36.47 4.49
C LEU A 128 -20.23 -37.90 3.95
N LYS A 129 -19.76 -38.88 4.71
CA LYS A 129 -19.72 -40.29 4.30
C LYS A 129 -20.98 -41.01 4.77
N ALA A 130 -21.45 -41.98 3.98
CA ALA A 130 -22.56 -42.85 4.36
C ALA A 130 -22.27 -43.66 5.63
N SER A 131 -21.00 -44.02 5.88
CA SER A 131 -20.55 -44.69 7.11
C SER A 131 -20.52 -43.81 8.35
N GLY A 132 -20.70 -42.48 8.18
CA GLY A 132 -20.61 -41.55 9.27
C GLY A 132 -19.17 -41.30 9.78
N CYS A 133 -19.07 -40.62 10.90
CA CYS A 133 -17.82 -40.40 11.61
C CYS A 133 -17.61 -41.55 12.63
N LEU A 134 -16.37 -42.01 12.76
CA LEU A 134 -16.01 -43.05 13.76
C LEU A 134 -16.12 -42.54 15.21
N LEU A 135 -16.04 -41.23 15.39
CA LEU A 135 -16.19 -40.61 16.70
C LEU A 135 -17.61 -40.05 16.85
N PRO A 136 -18.22 -40.12 18.02
CA PRO A 136 -19.49 -39.45 18.28
C PRO A 136 -19.33 -37.93 18.10
N PRO A 137 -20.42 -37.22 17.69
CA PRO A 137 -20.38 -35.78 17.42
C PRO A 137 -19.87 -34.94 18.61
N SER A 138 -20.11 -35.38 19.82
CA SER A 138 -19.67 -34.72 21.06
C SER A 138 -18.15 -34.86 21.32
N THR A 139 -17.48 -35.84 20.73
CA THR A 139 -16.06 -36.11 20.95
C THR A 139 -15.20 -35.71 19.75
N CYS A 140 -15.81 -35.63 18.57
CA CYS A 140 -15.11 -35.22 17.37
C CYS A 140 -14.75 -33.73 17.43
N PRO A 141 -13.46 -33.36 17.26
CA PRO A 141 -13.06 -31.93 17.33
C PRO A 141 -13.58 -31.10 16.17
N LEU A 142 -13.94 -31.71 15.05
CA LEU A 142 -14.44 -31.02 13.84
C LEU A 142 -15.98 -30.90 13.85
N SER A 143 -16.50 -30.01 13.06
CA SER A 143 -17.93 -29.79 12.93
C SER A 143 -18.62 -30.96 12.26
N HIS A 144 -19.77 -31.39 12.78
CA HIS A 144 -20.68 -32.34 12.14
C HIS A 144 -21.92 -31.64 11.55
N THR A 145 -21.99 -30.34 11.66
CA THR A 145 -23.09 -29.53 11.09
C THR A 145 -22.66 -29.02 9.72
N PRO A 146 -23.18 -29.59 8.62
CA PRO A 146 -22.87 -29.10 7.28
C PRO A 146 -23.48 -27.73 7.04
N SER A 147 -22.73 -26.85 6.39
CA SER A 147 -23.17 -25.51 5.99
C SER A 147 -22.48 -25.10 4.69
N ALA A 148 -22.99 -24.10 4.00
CA ALA A 148 -22.36 -23.55 2.80
C ALA A 148 -20.94 -23.02 3.07
N HIS A 149 -20.59 -22.74 4.33
CA HIS A 149 -19.28 -22.26 4.74
C HIS A 149 -18.21 -23.34 4.87
N ASN A 150 -18.61 -24.59 5.16
CA ASN A 150 -17.68 -25.69 5.47
C ASN A 150 -17.85 -26.93 4.58
N VAL A 151 -18.90 -26.99 3.76
CA VAL A 151 -19.11 -28.08 2.79
C VAL A 151 -18.40 -27.79 1.48
N PRO A 152 -17.60 -28.73 0.92
CA PRO A 152 -16.99 -28.55 -0.39
C PRO A 152 -18.04 -28.51 -1.51
N HIS A 153 -17.71 -27.90 -2.62
CA HIS A 153 -18.55 -27.93 -3.82
C HIS A 153 -18.49 -29.31 -4.50
N CYS A 154 -19.63 -29.70 -5.06
CA CYS A 154 -19.74 -30.94 -5.82
C CYS A 154 -18.93 -30.85 -7.12
N VAL A 155 -17.94 -31.72 -7.27
CA VAL A 155 -17.06 -31.74 -8.46
C VAL A 155 -17.83 -32.09 -9.74
N HIS A 156 -18.82 -33.00 -9.65
CA HIS A 156 -19.68 -33.36 -10.78
C HIS A 156 -20.52 -32.16 -11.24
N PHE A 157 -21.14 -31.47 -10.30
CA PHE A 157 -21.94 -30.29 -10.61
C PHE A 157 -21.09 -29.17 -11.21
N LEU A 158 -19.90 -28.92 -10.66
CA LEU A 158 -18.98 -27.91 -11.21
C LEU A 158 -18.52 -28.21 -12.64
N ARG A 159 -18.39 -29.51 -13.01
CA ARG A 159 -17.91 -29.91 -14.34
C ARG A 159 -19.02 -30.00 -15.37
N HIS A 160 -20.19 -30.48 -14.98
CA HIS A 160 -21.25 -30.88 -15.90
C HIS A 160 -22.53 -30.05 -15.77
N GLY A 161 -22.60 -29.13 -14.78
CA GLY A 161 -23.82 -28.36 -14.48
C GLY A 161 -24.95 -29.23 -13.91
N SER A 162 -24.73 -30.54 -13.72
CA SER A 162 -25.71 -31.47 -13.17
C SER A 162 -25.05 -32.49 -12.25
N CYS A 163 -25.82 -33.05 -11.32
CA CYS A 163 -25.35 -34.07 -10.40
C CYS A 163 -26.42 -35.16 -10.26
N ARG A 164 -25.99 -36.44 -10.32
CA ARG A 164 -26.90 -37.59 -10.16
C ARG A 164 -27.68 -37.59 -8.84
N ASN A 165 -27.06 -37.06 -7.78
CA ASN A 165 -27.67 -37.02 -6.46
C ASN A 165 -28.68 -35.86 -6.27
N GLY A 166 -28.78 -34.96 -7.26
CA GLY A 166 -29.72 -33.81 -7.18
C GLY A 166 -29.64 -33.08 -5.84
N ASP A 167 -30.82 -32.83 -5.24
CA ASP A 167 -30.93 -32.11 -3.96
C ASP A 167 -30.43 -32.95 -2.75
N HIS A 168 -30.26 -34.26 -2.90
CA HIS A 168 -29.75 -35.13 -1.86
C HIS A 168 -28.18 -35.23 -1.87
N CYS A 169 -27.52 -34.37 -2.67
CA CYS A 169 -26.07 -34.37 -2.73
C CYS A 169 -25.46 -33.87 -1.41
N PRO A 170 -24.54 -34.62 -0.78
CA PRO A 170 -23.89 -34.16 0.44
C PRO A 170 -22.93 -32.99 0.21
N TYR A 171 -22.67 -32.63 -1.05
CA TYR A 171 -21.82 -31.52 -1.48
C TYR A 171 -22.63 -30.36 -2.01
N THR A 172 -22.14 -29.13 -1.85
CA THR A 172 -22.85 -27.93 -2.30
C THR A 172 -22.81 -27.81 -3.83
N HIS A 173 -23.99 -27.61 -4.44
CA HIS A 173 -24.12 -27.27 -5.85
C HIS A 173 -23.98 -25.74 -6.01
N ALA A 174 -22.90 -25.28 -6.62
CA ALA A 174 -22.65 -23.86 -6.90
C ALA A 174 -22.38 -23.66 -8.39
N SER A 175 -23.11 -22.74 -9.00
CA SER A 175 -22.86 -22.31 -10.37
C SER A 175 -21.74 -21.26 -10.38
N LEU A 176 -20.53 -21.70 -10.70
CA LEU A 176 -19.34 -20.87 -10.78
C LEU A 176 -18.83 -20.80 -12.21
N ALA A 177 -18.04 -19.77 -12.52
CA ALA A 177 -17.34 -19.69 -13.80
C ALA A 177 -16.43 -20.93 -13.97
N PRO A 178 -16.30 -21.47 -15.22
CA PRO A 178 -15.53 -22.68 -15.48
C PRO A 178 -14.06 -22.58 -15.05
N ASP A 179 -13.53 -21.37 -15.07
CA ASP A 179 -12.16 -21.00 -14.72
C ASP A 179 -12.03 -20.43 -13.30
N ALA A 180 -13.13 -20.45 -12.50
CA ALA A 180 -13.13 -19.92 -11.14
C ALA A 180 -11.94 -20.47 -10.35
N ALA A 181 -11.17 -19.58 -9.75
CA ALA A 181 -10.02 -19.96 -8.92
C ALA A 181 -10.46 -20.71 -7.65
N ARG A 182 -9.54 -21.43 -7.04
CA ARG A 182 -9.78 -22.10 -5.76
C ARG A 182 -9.88 -21.06 -4.63
N CYS A 183 -10.85 -21.21 -3.74
CA CYS A 183 -10.97 -20.40 -2.55
C CYS A 183 -9.82 -20.70 -1.59
N HIS A 184 -8.91 -19.75 -1.40
CA HIS A 184 -7.75 -19.92 -0.52
C HIS A 184 -8.17 -20.20 0.94
N ALA A 185 -9.15 -19.46 1.47
CA ALA A 185 -9.64 -19.64 2.82
C ALA A 185 -10.20 -21.06 3.02
N PHE A 186 -11.06 -21.53 2.09
CA PHE A 186 -11.63 -22.86 2.17
C PHE A 186 -10.58 -23.97 2.02
N ALA A 187 -9.67 -23.84 1.06
CA ALA A 187 -8.62 -24.84 0.82
C ALA A 187 -7.71 -25.01 2.05
N TYR A 188 -7.38 -23.91 2.72
CA TYR A 188 -6.47 -23.91 3.84
C TYR A 188 -7.15 -24.20 5.19
N LEU A 189 -8.32 -23.57 5.47
CA LEU A 189 -9.01 -23.67 6.76
C LEU A 189 -10.12 -24.74 6.77
N GLY A 190 -10.65 -25.12 5.61
CA GLY A 190 -11.89 -25.89 5.50
C GLY A 190 -13.14 -25.08 5.86
N TRP A 191 -13.02 -23.74 5.87
CA TRP A 191 -14.06 -22.78 6.18
C TRP A 191 -13.91 -21.54 5.29
N CYS A 192 -15.02 -20.97 4.84
CA CYS A 192 -15.07 -19.71 4.10
C CYS A 192 -16.18 -18.82 4.63
N ASP A 193 -15.87 -17.60 5.07
CA ASP A 193 -16.86 -16.65 5.60
C ASP A 193 -17.92 -16.25 4.56
N GLN A 194 -17.59 -16.28 3.27
CA GLN A 194 -18.54 -15.96 2.18
C GLN A 194 -19.54 -17.10 1.92
N GLY A 195 -19.25 -18.32 2.31
CA GLY A 195 -20.14 -19.46 2.14
C GLY A 195 -20.65 -19.61 0.70
N ALA A 196 -21.98 -19.64 0.51
CA ALA A 196 -22.63 -19.78 -0.80
C ALA A 196 -22.37 -18.58 -1.75
N ALA A 197 -22.05 -17.39 -1.22
CA ALA A 197 -21.77 -16.19 -2.01
C ALA A 197 -20.32 -16.13 -2.53
N CYS A 198 -19.49 -17.15 -2.22
CA CYS A 198 -18.09 -17.17 -2.65
C CYS A 198 -17.99 -17.40 -4.15
N ALA A 199 -17.32 -16.48 -4.87
CA ALA A 199 -17.05 -16.60 -6.30
C ALA A 199 -15.97 -17.65 -6.64
N HIS A 200 -15.35 -18.29 -5.63
CA HIS A 200 -14.25 -19.23 -5.78
C HIS A 200 -14.67 -20.66 -5.43
N ARG A 201 -13.98 -21.66 -6.01
CA ARG A 201 -14.30 -23.07 -5.76
C ARG A 201 -13.90 -23.51 -4.36
N HIS A 202 -14.85 -24.05 -3.61
CA HIS A 202 -14.60 -24.72 -2.33
C HIS A 202 -14.21 -26.19 -2.57
N THR A 203 -12.93 -26.42 -2.81
CA THR A 203 -12.36 -27.76 -2.97
C THR A 203 -11.24 -27.97 -1.96
N LYS A 204 -11.22 -29.11 -1.30
CA LYS A 204 -10.06 -29.59 -0.52
C LYS A 204 -9.17 -30.40 -1.45
N GLU A 205 -7.86 -30.29 -1.26
CA GLU A 205 -6.91 -31.24 -1.87
C GLU A 205 -7.08 -32.60 -1.28
#